data_a6fc5f734b73963762ff819247c3bf7e
#
_entry.id   a6fc5f734b73963762ff819247c3bf7e
#
_cell.length_a   1.000
_cell.length_b   1.000
_cell.length_c   1.000
_cell.angle_alpha   90.00
_cell.angle_beta   90.00
_cell.angle_gamma   90.00
#
_symmetry.space_group_name_H-M   'P 1'
#
loop_
_entity.id
_entity.type
_entity.pdbx_description
1 polymer ?
#
loop_
_entity_poly.entity_id
_entity_poly.type
_entity_poly.pdbx_seq_one_letter_code
_entity_poly.pdbx_strand_id
1 'polypeptide(L)' 'MMKRGDRVKLTARVAVAFNNNRRPGQLDWIHRRGVVERISANKAFAIVLWDGRKSIDDVPIRSVEPE' A
#
# COMPACT_ATOMS: atom_id res chain seq x y z
N MET A 1 -9.52 -8.47 -9.55
CA MET A 1 -9.13 -7.09 -9.90
C MET A 1 -9.31 -6.19 -8.69
N MET A 2 -8.33 -5.31 -8.45
CA MET A 2 -8.35 -4.40 -7.31
C MET A 2 -9.36 -3.28 -7.51
N LYS A 3 -10.11 -2.94 -6.47
CA LYS A 3 -11.15 -1.91 -6.55
C LYS A 3 -11.29 -1.21 -5.20
N ARG A 4 -12.04 -0.10 -5.20
CA ARG A 4 -12.33 0.63 -3.98
C ARG A 4 -12.91 -0.27 -2.90
N GLY A 5 -12.38 -0.14 -1.69
CA GLY A 5 -12.81 -0.92 -0.54
C GLY A 5 -12.04 -2.21 -0.33
N ASP A 6 -11.21 -2.62 -1.30
CA ASP A 6 -10.43 -3.84 -1.15
C ASP A 6 -9.32 -3.65 -0.12
N ARG A 7 -9.09 -4.68 0.68
CA ARG A 7 -7.94 -4.74 1.58
C ARG A 7 -6.71 -5.15 0.78
N VAL A 8 -5.61 -4.44 0.98
CA VAL A 8 -4.39 -4.67 0.20
C VAL A 8 -3.16 -4.63 1.10
N LYS A 9 -2.07 -5.16 0.56
CA LYS A 9 -0.74 -5.10 1.16
C LYS A 9 0.27 -4.79 0.06
N LEU A 10 1.46 -4.34 0.44
CA LEU A 10 2.55 -4.22 -0.52
C LEU A 10 2.99 -5.62 -0.94
N THR A 11 3.41 -5.75 -2.20
CA THR A 11 4.05 -7.00 -2.62
C THR A 11 5.31 -7.22 -1.79
N ALA A 12 5.70 -8.47 -1.60
CA ALA A 12 6.83 -8.80 -0.76
C ALA A 12 8.10 -8.08 -1.20
N ARG A 13 8.33 -8.00 -2.51
CA ARG A 13 9.49 -7.32 -3.08
C ARG A 13 9.55 -5.84 -2.69
N VAL A 14 8.44 -5.14 -2.82
CA VAL A 14 8.36 -3.72 -2.50
C VAL A 14 8.45 -3.51 -0.99
N ALA A 15 7.79 -4.36 -0.22
CA ALA A 15 7.81 -4.25 1.24
C ALA A 15 9.25 -4.39 1.79
N VAL A 16 10.02 -5.33 1.26
CA VAL A 16 11.42 -5.50 1.66
C VAL A 16 12.24 -4.26 1.33
N ALA A 17 12.06 -3.70 0.13
CA ALA A 17 12.77 -2.50 -0.28
C ALA A 17 12.45 -1.32 0.65
N PHE A 18 11.19 -1.15 1.02
CA PHE A 18 10.79 -0.08 1.92
C PHE A 18 11.34 -0.29 3.34
N ASN A 19 11.34 -1.53 3.82
CA ASN A 19 11.88 -1.85 5.15
C ASN A 19 13.38 -1.54 5.24
N ASN A 20 14.13 -1.70 4.16
CA ASN A 20 15.56 -1.39 4.14
C ASN A 20 15.84 0.09 4.41
N ASN A 21 14.85 0.96 4.15
CA ASN A 21 14.96 2.39 4.39
C ASN A 21 14.14 2.85 5.59
N ARG A 22 13.63 1.90 6.35
CA ARG A 22 12.76 2.17 7.48
C ARG A 22 13.58 2.75 8.64
N ARG A 23 13.01 3.75 9.29
CA ARG A 23 13.59 4.31 10.51
C ARG A 23 13.13 3.51 11.72
N PRO A 24 13.93 3.49 12.83
CA PRO A 24 13.48 2.86 14.07
C PRO A 24 12.11 3.41 14.50
N GLY A 25 11.24 2.52 14.95
CA GLY A 25 9.90 2.90 15.40
C GLY A 25 8.83 2.94 14.34
N GLN A 26 9.18 2.82 13.07
CA GLN A 26 8.18 2.75 12.00
C GLN A 26 7.64 1.33 11.88
N LEU A 27 6.40 1.24 11.39
CA LEU A 27 5.78 -0.06 11.16
C LEU A 27 6.51 -0.84 10.07
N ASP A 28 6.53 -2.15 10.25
CA ASP A 28 7.08 -3.08 9.27
C ASP A 28 6.16 -3.13 8.05
N TRP A 29 6.68 -2.80 6.87
CA TRP A 29 5.91 -2.78 5.64
C TRP A 29 5.40 -4.16 5.22
N ILE A 30 6.09 -5.22 5.63
CA ILE A 30 5.65 -6.59 5.31
C ILE A 30 4.31 -6.91 6.00
N HIS A 31 4.10 -6.37 7.20
CA HIS A 31 2.90 -6.63 7.99
C HIS A 31 1.86 -5.52 7.85
N ARG A 32 2.17 -4.45 7.13
CA ARG A 32 1.25 -3.32 6.99
C ARG A 32 0.16 -3.65 5.99
N ARG A 33 -1.06 -3.29 6.35
CA ARG A 33 -2.25 -3.47 5.50
C ARG A 33 -2.96 -2.13 5.32
N GLY A 34 -3.73 -2.03 4.24
CA GLY A 34 -4.49 -0.83 3.98
C GLY A 34 -5.76 -1.13 3.19
N VAL A 35 -6.50 -0.08 2.89
CA VAL A 35 -7.74 -0.17 2.13
C VAL A 35 -7.60 0.75 0.91
N VAL A 36 -8.02 0.26 -0.25
CA VAL A 36 -8.04 1.07 -1.47
C VAL A 36 -9.16 2.09 -1.35
N GLU A 37 -8.80 3.38 -1.38
CA GLU A 37 -9.78 4.46 -1.40
C GLU A 37 -10.30 4.69 -2.82
N ARG A 38 -9.42 4.56 -3.82
CA ARG A 38 -9.79 4.64 -5.23
C ARG A 38 -8.62 4.22 -6.11
N ILE A 39 -8.91 4.02 -7.37
CA ILE A 39 -7.91 3.77 -8.41
C ILE A 39 -7.79 5.04 -9.25
N SER A 40 -6.59 5.42 -9.64
CA SER A 40 -6.39 6.60 -10.46
C SER A 40 -7.07 6.43 -11.84
N ALA A 41 -7.35 7.56 -12.50
CA ALA A 41 -8.06 7.55 -13.77
C ALA A 41 -7.34 6.72 -14.83
N ASN A 42 -6.01 6.75 -14.85
CA ASN A 42 -5.20 5.97 -15.81
C ASN A 42 -4.91 4.55 -15.33
N LYS A 43 -5.44 4.17 -14.16
CA LYS A 43 -5.29 2.84 -13.56
C LYS A 43 -3.84 2.46 -13.26
N ALA A 44 -2.96 3.45 -13.17
CA ALA A 44 -1.54 3.21 -12.86
C ALA A 44 -1.25 3.23 -11.36
N PHE A 45 -2.11 3.87 -10.57
CA PHE A 45 -1.91 4.03 -9.13
C PHE A 45 -3.16 3.64 -8.36
N ALA A 46 -2.93 3.04 -7.20
CA ALA A 46 -3.98 2.84 -6.20
C ALA A 46 -3.78 3.88 -5.11
N ILE A 47 -4.84 4.56 -4.73
CA ILE A 47 -4.83 5.50 -3.60
C ILE A 47 -5.24 4.70 -2.39
N VAL A 48 -4.32 4.51 -1.46
CA VAL A 48 -4.47 3.59 -0.34
C VAL A 48 -4.40 4.34 0.99
N LEU A 49 -5.31 4.01 1.88
CA LEU A 49 -5.24 4.45 3.27
C LEU A 49 -4.69 3.28 4.09
N TRP A 50 -3.47 3.43 4.56
CA TRP A 50 -2.81 2.41 5.37
C TRP A 50 -3.36 2.41 6.78
N ASP A 51 -3.49 1.23 7.38
CA ASP A 51 -3.96 1.10 8.75
C ASP A 51 -3.06 1.90 9.70
N GLY A 52 -3.68 2.68 10.57
CA GLY A 52 -2.97 3.52 11.52
C GLY A 52 -2.52 4.87 10.98
N ARG A 53 -2.75 5.16 9.70
CA ARG A 53 -2.42 6.46 9.11
C ARG A 53 -3.70 7.25 8.85
N LYS A 54 -3.55 8.57 8.83
CA LYS A 54 -4.66 9.48 8.54
C LYS A 54 -4.60 10.05 7.14
N SER A 55 -3.50 9.83 6.43
CA SER A 55 -3.28 10.34 5.07
C SER A 55 -3.29 9.20 4.08
N ILE A 56 -3.78 9.48 2.88
CA ILE A 56 -3.75 8.52 1.79
C ILE A 56 -2.41 8.61 1.07
N ASP A 57 -1.99 7.49 0.48
CA ASP A 57 -0.77 7.42 -0.32
C ASP A 57 -1.09 6.91 -1.71
N ASP A 58 -0.43 7.51 -2.72
CA ASP A 58 -0.48 7.01 -4.09
C ASP A 58 0.57 5.92 -4.24
N VAL A 59 0.15 4.73 -4.61
CA VAL A 59 1.05 3.59 -4.75
C VAL A 59 0.89 3.01 -6.14
N PRO A 60 1.99 2.75 -6.87
CA PRO A 60 1.87 2.09 -8.17
C PRO A 60 1.07 0.79 -8.01
N ILE A 61 0.16 0.56 -8.94
CA ILE A 61 -0.79 -0.55 -8.79
C ILE A 61 -0.08 -1.90 -8.74
N ARG A 62 1.08 -2.00 -9.42
CA ARG A 62 1.89 -3.23 -9.40
C ARG A 62 2.63 -3.44 -8.09
N SER A 63 2.66 -2.45 -7.20
CA SER A 63 3.35 -2.54 -5.92
C SER A 63 2.44 -3.01 -4.79
N VAL A 64 1.16 -3.18 -5.05
CA VAL A 64 0.19 -3.67 -4.08
C VAL A 64 -0.52 -4.90 -4.64
N GLU A 65 -1.00 -5.71 -3.73
CA GLU A 65 -1.74 -6.92 -4.08
C GLU A 65 -2.86 -7.14 -3.06
N PRO A 66 -3.88 -7.91 -3.42
CA PRO A 66 -4.95 -8.24 -2.45
C PRO A 66 -4.35 -8.91 -1.22
N GLU A 67 -4.93 -8.54 -0.08
CA GLU A 67 -4.50 -9.12 1.20
C GLU A 67 -4.63 -10.63 1.24
#